data_8a98f8ae3e687732ecf1942ab21faf0b
#
_entry.id   8a98f8ae3e687732ecf1942ab21faf0b
#
_cell.length_a   1.000
_cell.length_b   1.000
_cell.length_c   1.000
_cell.angle_alpha   90.00
_cell.angle_beta   90.00
_cell.angle_gamma   90.00
#
_symmetry.space_group_name_H-M   'P 1'
#
loop_
_entity.id
_entity.type
_entity.pdbx_description
1 polymer ?
#
loop_
_entity_poly.entity_id
_entity_poly.type
_entity_poly.pdbx_seq_one_letter_code
_entity_poly.pdbx_strand_id
1 'polypeptide(L)'
;LVARALATDVGAVPLEMNSGTHDHAVALVSHVPQLVSSMLAARLVDAPAQALGLAGQGLRDTARIAASDPRLWTAILAGNAGPVAHILRELRADLDDLLTHLDAAAELGPLRGGSVGAINRVMTAGNQGVSRIPGKHGGAPSRYREIEVLIPDEPGALGRLFSELGEAGVNIEDLVLEHSAG
;
A
#
# COMPACT_ATOMS: atom_id res chain seq x y z
N LEU A 1 -7.96 -31.99 1.35
CA LEU A 1 -8.25 -32.28 -0.07
C LEU A 1 -9.39 -31.40 -0.61
N VAL A 2 -10.56 -31.34 0.01
CA VAL A 2 -11.75 -30.59 -0.49
C VAL A 2 -11.49 -29.10 -0.57
N ALA A 3 -10.93 -28.47 0.48
CA ALA A 3 -10.64 -27.04 0.50
C ALA A 3 -9.64 -26.63 -0.60
N ARG A 4 -8.63 -27.48 -0.85
CA ARG A 4 -7.66 -27.23 -1.93
C ARG A 4 -8.30 -27.31 -3.31
N ALA A 5 -9.13 -28.32 -3.55
CA ALA A 5 -9.85 -28.46 -4.81
C ALA A 5 -10.76 -27.24 -5.05
N LEU A 6 -11.53 -26.83 -4.05
CA LEU A 6 -12.39 -25.65 -4.15
C LEU A 6 -11.60 -24.37 -4.46
N ALA A 7 -10.46 -24.14 -3.79
CA ALA A 7 -9.62 -23.01 -4.07
C ALA A 7 -9.10 -23.01 -5.52
N THR A 8 -8.69 -24.17 -6.01
CA THR A 8 -8.22 -24.35 -7.40
C THR A 8 -9.37 -24.13 -8.40
N ASP A 9 -10.54 -24.67 -8.12
CA ASP A 9 -11.72 -24.58 -8.99
C ASP A 9 -12.20 -23.12 -9.19
N VAL A 10 -12.00 -22.25 -8.19
CA VAL A 10 -12.29 -20.82 -8.30
C VAL A 10 -11.10 -19.99 -8.82
N GLY A 11 -10.05 -20.62 -9.32
CA GLY A 11 -8.88 -19.96 -9.90
C GLY A 11 -7.88 -19.41 -8.88
N ALA A 12 -8.02 -19.74 -7.59
CA ALA A 12 -7.05 -19.34 -6.56
C ALA A 12 -5.85 -20.29 -6.51
N VAL A 13 -4.72 -19.78 -6.04
CA VAL A 13 -3.50 -20.59 -5.79
C VAL A 13 -3.45 -20.95 -4.29
N PRO A 14 -3.71 -22.19 -3.91
CA PRO A 14 -3.70 -22.60 -2.52
C PRO A 14 -2.26 -22.67 -1.98
N LEU A 15 -2.00 -21.97 -0.88
CA LEU A 15 -0.75 -22.05 -0.13
C LEU A 15 -0.99 -22.82 1.17
N GLU A 16 -0.22 -23.88 1.38
CA GLU A 16 -0.29 -24.69 2.60
C GLU A 16 0.80 -24.22 3.59
N MET A 17 0.40 -23.86 4.80
CA MET A 17 1.31 -23.49 5.87
C MET A 17 0.71 -23.84 7.24
N ASN A 18 1.55 -23.93 8.28
CA ASN A 18 1.05 -24.07 9.63
C ASN A 18 0.45 -22.76 10.16
N SER A 19 -0.37 -22.84 11.21
CA SER A 19 -1.08 -21.67 11.77
C SER A 19 -0.13 -20.55 12.20
N GLY A 20 0.98 -20.88 12.88
CA GLY A 20 1.93 -19.87 13.33
C GLY A 20 2.57 -19.12 12.16
N THR A 21 2.94 -19.81 11.09
CA THR A 21 3.47 -19.19 9.86
C THR A 21 2.40 -18.31 9.20
N HIS A 22 1.16 -18.79 9.14
CA HIS A 22 0.03 -18.02 8.63
C HIS A 22 -0.16 -16.73 9.43
N ASP A 23 -0.20 -16.80 10.75
CA ASP A 23 -0.47 -15.67 11.62
C ASP A 23 0.61 -14.59 11.50
N HIS A 24 1.89 -14.98 11.37
CA HIS A 24 2.97 -14.03 11.09
C HIS A 24 2.85 -13.42 9.69
N ALA A 25 2.53 -14.22 8.68
CA ALA A 25 2.38 -13.72 7.32
C ALA A 25 1.24 -12.69 7.21
N VAL A 26 0.05 -13.00 7.73
CA VAL A 26 -1.09 -12.06 7.66
C VAL A 26 -0.90 -10.84 8.57
N ALA A 27 -0.14 -10.96 9.66
CA ALA A 27 0.26 -9.79 10.44
C ALA A 27 1.03 -8.79 9.58
N LEU A 28 1.98 -9.26 8.77
CA LEU A 28 2.82 -8.42 7.92
C LEU A 28 2.06 -7.85 6.71
N VAL A 29 1.31 -8.69 6.00
CA VAL A 29 0.74 -8.29 4.68
C VAL A 29 -0.68 -7.72 4.77
N SER A 30 -1.33 -7.79 5.94
CA SER A 30 -2.72 -7.39 6.12
C SER A 30 -2.94 -6.54 7.38
N HIS A 31 -2.61 -7.07 8.56
CA HIS A 31 -3.01 -6.47 9.83
C HIS A 31 -2.25 -5.18 10.14
N VAL A 32 -0.92 -5.19 9.98
CA VAL A 32 -0.08 -4.00 10.20
C VAL A 32 -0.36 -2.93 9.14
N PRO A 33 -0.47 -3.21 7.84
CA PRO A 33 -0.90 -2.24 6.84
C PRO A 33 -2.21 -1.53 7.21
N GLN A 34 -3.22 -2.26 7.68
CA GLN A 34 -4.48 -1.68 8.14
C GLN A 34 -4.29 -0.71 9.31
N LEU A 35 -3.49 -1.09 10.31
CA LEU A 35 -3.21 -0.24 11.46
C LEU A 35 -2.43 1.01 11.08
N VAL A 36 -1.40 0.89 10.24
CA VAL A 36 -0.57 2.02 9.78
C VAL A 36 -1.42 3.01 9.00
N SER A 37 -2.25 2.52 8.08
CA SER A 37 -3.21 3.34 7.34
C SER A 37 -4.18 4.06 8.28
N SER A 38 -4.74 3.35 9.26
CA SER A 38 -5.67 3.93 10.24
C SER A 38 -5.00 4.98 11.13
N MET A 39 -3.75 4.75 11.55
CA MET A 39 -3.00 5.73 12.34
C MET A 39 -2.68 6.99 11.55
N LEU A 40 -2.33 6.86 10.26
CA LEU A 40 -2.14 8.00 9.38
C LEU A 40 -3.46 8.77 9.17
N ALA A 41 -4.53 8.07 8.83
CA ALA A 41 -5.85 8.67 8.62
C ALA A 41 -6.37 9.40 9.88
N ALA A 42 -6.08 8.86 11.08
CA ALA A 42 -6.45 9.50 12.33
C ALA A 42 -5.80 10.89 12.53
N ARG A 43 -4.66 11.17 11.90
CA ARG A 43 -4.04 12.51 11.91
C ARG A 43 -4.83 13.54 11.10
N LEU A 44 -5.73 13.09 10.24
CA LEU A 44 -6.55 13.97 9.39
C LEU A 44 -7.80 14.48 10.11
N VAL A 45 -8.18 13.89 11.24
CA VAL A 45 -9.43 14.24 11.97
C VAL A 45 -9.44 15.73 12.34
N ASP A 46 -8.34 16.24 12.87
CA ASP A 46 -8.21 17.63 13.32
C ASP A 46 -7.42 18.50 12.30
N ALA A 47 -7.20 18.00 11.09
CA ALA A 47 -6.45 18.73 10.07
C ALA A 47 -7.28 19.90 9.51
N PRO A 48 -6.67 21.09 9.30
CA PRO A 48 -7.36 22.22 8.69
C PRO A 48 -7.87 21.90 7.29
N ALA A 49 -9.05 22.41 6.92
CA ALA A 49 -9.64 22.18 5.59
C ALA A 49 -8.70 22.55 4.43
N GLN A 50 -7.89 23.60 4.62
CA GLN A 50 -6.88 24.00 3.62
C GLN A 50 -5.80 22.93 3.41
N ALA A 51 -5.37 22.25 4.47
CA ALA A 51 -4.41 21.15 4.37
C ALA A 51 -5.03 19.93 3.67
N LEU A 52 -6.30 19.63 3.98
CA LEU A 52 -7.04 18.55 3.33
C LEU A 52 -7.26 18.82 1.84
N GLY A 53 -7.41 20.10 1.45
CA GLY A 53 -7.51 20.51 0.04
C GLY A 53 -6.25 20.21 -0.80
N LEU A 54 -5.10 19.98 -0.15
CA LEU A 54 -3.85 19.58 -0.81
C LEU A 54 -3.67 18.06 -0.92
N ALA A 55 -4.69 17.27 -0.52
CA ALA A 55 -4.61 15.82 -0.54
C ALA A 55 -4.51 15.29 -1.98
N GLY A 56 -3.33 14.80 -2.34
CA GLY A 56 -3.07 14.12 -3.60
C GLY A 56 -3.37 12.61 -3.54
N GLN A 57 -3.10 11.93 -4.66
CA GLN A 57 -3.37 10.49 -4.82
C GLN A 57 -2.62 9.64 -3.78
N GLY A 58 -1.37 9.95 -3.49
CA GLY A 58 -0.58 9.20 -2.52
C GLY A 58 -1.23 9.11 -1.13
N LEU A 59 -1.82 10.22 -0.62
CA LEU A 59 -2.56 10.18 0.64
C LEU A 59 -3.84 9.36 0.51
N ARG A 60 -4.58 9.50 -0.59
CA ARG A 60 -5.83 8.76 -0.84
C ARG A 60 -5.57 7.26 -0.87
N ASP A 61 -4.55 6.80 -1.58
CA ASP A 61 -4.20 5.38 -1.68
C ASP A 61 -3.75 4.81 -0.34
N THR A 62 -2.89 5.54 0.39
CA THR A 62 -2.41 5.09 1.70
C THR A 62 -3.53 5.05 2.74
N ALA A 63 -4.44 6.04 2.74
CA ALA A 63 -5.52 6.13 3.71
C ALA A 63 -6.77 5.32 3.34
N ARG A 64 -6.90 4.83 2.11
CA ARG A 64 -8.11 4.17 1.59
C ARG A 64 -8.57 2.99 2.45
N ILE A 65 -7.65 2.15 2.88
CA ILE A 65 -7.99 0.94 3.66
C ILE A 65 -8.39 1.26 5.10
N ALA A 66 -8.13 2.47 5.61
CA ALA A 66 -8.56 2.89 6.93
C ALA A 66 -10.10 2.96 7.07
N ALA A 67 -10.84 3.11 5.95
CA ALA A 67 -12.30 3.10 5.91
C ALA A 67 -12.85 1.68 6.08
N SER A 68 -12.64 1.08 7.23
CA SER A 68 -12.99 -0.32 7.54
C SER A 68 -13.83 -0.39 8.82
N ASP A 69 -14.60 -1.48 9.00
CA ASP A 69 -15.40 -1.70 10.21
C ASP A 69 -14.51 -1.92 11.45
N PRO A 70 -14.53 -1.04 12.46
CA PRO A 70 -13.70 -1.19 13.65
C PRO A 70 -14.01 -2.47 14.45
N ARG A 71 -15.25 -2.95 14.44
CA ARG A 71 -15.64 -4.15 15.19
C ARG A 71 -15.00 -5.40 14.61
N LEU A 72 -15.00 -5.51 13.27
CA LEU A 72 -14.35 -6.61 12.57
C LEU A 72 -12.84 -6.60 12.85
N TRP A 73 -12.20 -5.45 12.69
CA TRP A 73 -10.77 -5.33 12.88
C TRP A 73 -10.32 -5.51 14.32
N THR A 74 -11.13 -5.10 15.31
CA THR A 74 -10.85 -5.38 16.72
C THR A 74 -10.75 -6.89 16.97
N ALA A 75 -11.68 -7.69 16.45
CA ALA A 75 -11.64 -9.13 16.60
C ALA A 75 -10.42 -9.78 15.91
N ILE A 76 -10.11 -9.36 14.69
CA ILE A 76 -8.97 -9.85 13.91
C ILE A 76 -7.64 -9.56 14.63
N LEU A 77 -7.45 -8.31 15.05
CA LEU A 77 -6.21 -7.86 15.67
C LEU A 77 -6.01 -8.46 17.06
N ALA A 78 -7.07 -8.60 17.85
CA ALA A 78 -7.01 -9.26 19.15
C ALA A 78 -6.61 -10.74 19.02
N GLY A 79 -7.13 -11.43 17.98
CA GLY A 79 -6.80 -12.83 17.69
C GLY A 79 -5.35 -13.05 17.23
N ASN A 80 -4.70 -12.03 16.70
CA ASN A 80 -3.31 -12.10 16.19
C ASN A 80 -2.37 -11.08 16.85
N ALA A 81 -2.63 -10.71 18.10
CA ALA A 81 -1.96 -9.59 18.78
C ALA A 81 -0.43 -9.75 18.90
N GLY A 82 0.05 -10.96 19.15
CA GLY A 82 1.49 -11.23 19.31
C GLY A 82 2.32 -10.88 18.06
N PRO A 83 2.06 -11.52 16.92
CA PRO A 83 2.71 -11.21 15.65
C PRO A 83 2.55 -9.76 15.21
N VAL A 84 1.37 -9.17 15.36
CA VAL A 84 1.12 -7.76 15.04
C VAL A 84 1.99 -6.83 15.89
N ALA A 85 2.03 -7.05 17.22
CA ALA A 85 2.83 -6.24 18.13
C ALA A 85 4.34 -6.37 17.85
N HIS A 86 4.81 -7.51 17.37
CA HIS A 86 6.20 -7.70 16.99
C HIS A 86 6.58 -6.75 15.85
N ILE A 87 5.85 -6.77 14.75
CA ILE A 87 6.14 -5.93 13.56
C ILE A 87 5.96 -4.44 13.90
N LEU A 88 4.96 -4.07 14.70
CA LEU A 88 4.79 -2.68 15.13
C LEU A 88 5.96 -2.16 15.98
N ARG A 89 6.63 -3.03 16.76
CA ARG A 89 7.85 -2.61 17.49
C ARG A 89 9.02 -2.36 16.54
N GLU A 90 9.16 -3.16 15.49
CA GLU A 90 10.18 -2.92 14.46
C GLU A 90 9.90 -1.60 13.74
N LEU A 91 8.67 -1.36 13.26
CA LEU A 91 8.28 -0.09 12.65
C LEU A 91 8.48 1.11 13.58
N ARG A 92 8.23 0.92 14.88
CA ARG A 92 8.49 1.97 15.86
C ARG A 92 9.97 2.28 15.99
N ALA A 93 10.84 1.28 15.99
CA ALA A 93 12.29 1.49 16.04
C ALA A 93 12.78 2.24 14.80
N ASP A 94 12.29 1.90 13.61
CA ASP A 94 12.60 2.61 12.37
C ASP A 94 12.12 4.07 12.41
N LEU A 95 10.93 4.30 12.96
CA LEU A 95 10.37 5.65 13.13
C LEU A 95 11.17 6.47 14.16
N ASP A 96 11.56 5.89 15.28
CA ASP A 96 12.35 6.53 16.32
C ASP A 96 13.74 6.95 15.76
N ASP A 97 14.39 6.09 14.93
CA ASP A 97 15.64 6.43 14.24
C ASP A 97 15.44 7.60 13.26
N LEU A 98 14.41 7.54 12.44
CA LEU A 98 14.11 8.61 11.48
C LEU A 98 13.81 9.93 12.18
N LEU A 99 12.99 9.93 13.23
CA LEU A 99 12.66 11.12 14.02
C LEU A 99 13.91 11.76 14.64
N THR A 100 14.80 10.95 15.23
CA THR A 100 16.07 11.45 15.80
C THR A 100 16.88 12.27 14.79
N HIS A 101 16.96 11.80 13.55
CA HIS A 101 17.71 12.49 12.50
C HIS A 101 16.95 13.70 11.91
N LEU A 102 15.62 13.65 11.86
CA LEU A 102 14.81 14.76 11.40
C LEU A 102 14.81 15.91 12.43
N ASP A 103 14.74 15.63 13.71
CA ASP A 103 14.84 16.60 14.79
C ASP A 103 16.22 17.31 14.74
N ALA A 104 17.29 16.55 14.60
CA ALA A 104 18.62 17.10 14.41
C ALA A 104 18.73 17.98 13.16
N ALA A 105 18.06 17.62 12.07
CA ALA A 105 18.02 18.43 10.85
C ALA A 105 17.20 19.72 11.02
N ALA A 106 16.14 19.68 11.81
CA ALA A 106 15.33 20.87 12.12
C ALA A 106 16.14 21.91 12.92
N GLU A 107 17.02 21.45 13.82
CA GLU A 107 17.88 22.32 14.63
C GLU A 107 19.13 22.82 13.88
N LEU A 108 19.80 21.93 13.14
CA LEU A 108 21.11 22.17 12.53
C LEU A 108 21.06 22.57 11.06
N GLY A 109 19.90 22.40 10.42
CA GLY A 109 19.67 22.64 8.99
C GLY A 109 19.39 21.35 8.19
N PRO A 110 18.68 21.44 7.05
CA PRO A 110 18.02 20.33 6.36
C PRO A 110 18.95 19.22 5.83
N LEU A 111 20.23 19.49 5.67
CA LEU A 111 21.22 18.51 5.20
C LEU A 111 22.21 18.06 6.30
N ARG A 112 21.88 18.36 7.55
CA ARG A 112 22.74 18.06 8.70
C ARG A 112 22.13 16.99 9.61
N GLY A 113 22.85 16.59 10.64
CA GLY A 113 22.36 15.60 11.61
C GLY A 113 22.18 14.19 11.08
N GLY A 114 22.74 13.88 9.91
CA GLY A 114 22.59 12.54 9.30
C GLY A 114 21.23 12.27 8.63
N SER A 115 20.36 13.29 8.55
CA SER A 115 19.00 13.17 8.02
C SER A 115 18.93 12.61 6.58
N VAL A 116 19.84 13.06 5.70
CA VAL A 116 19.91 12.55 4.31
C VAL A 116 20.14 11.05 4.29
N GLY A 117 21.05 10.55 5.14
CA GLY A 117 21.35 9.12 5.26
C GLY A 117 20.15 8.33 5.82
N ALA A 118 19.48 8.85 6.84
CA ALA A 118 18.31 8.20 7.44
C ALA A 118 17.15 8.13 6.45
N ILE A 119 16.81 9.23 5.77
CA ILE A 119 15.77 9.26 4.75
C ILE A 119 16.09 8.29 3.61
N ASN A 120 17.32 8.30 3.10
CA ASN A 120 17.72 7.39 2.03
C ASN A 120 17.61 5.92 2.44
N ARG A 121 17.97 5.57 3.67
CA ARG A 121 17.79 4.19 4.16
C ARG A 121 16.33 3.75 4.11
N VAL A 122 15.43 4.55 4.66
CA VAL A 122 14.01 4.23 4.69
C VAL A 122 13.43 4.11 3.28
N MET A 123 13.70 5.09 2.40
CA MET A 123 13.20 5.08 1.02
C MET A 123 13.76 3.90 0.20
N THR A 124 15.06 3.60 0.35
CA THR A 124 15.67 2.48 -0.36
C THR A 124 15.14 1.14 0.13
N ALA A 125 15.00 0.97 1.45
CA ALA A 125 14.42 -0.25 2.02
C ALA A 125 12.96 -0.43 1.58
N GLY A 126 12.18 0.66 1.54
CA GLY A 126 10.81 0.65 1.03
C GLY A 126 10.74 0.19 -0.43
N ASN A 127 11.56 0.76 -1.30
CA ASN A 127 11.63 0.37 -2.71
C ASN A 127 12.01 -1.12 -2.88
N GLN A 128 12.97 -1.59 -2.10
CA GLN A 128 13.34 -3.01 -2.09
C GLN A 128 12.17 -3.89 -1.60
N GLY A 129 11.43 -3.45 -0.58
CA GLY A 129 10.25 -4.14 -0.09
C GLY A 129 9.17 -4.27 -1.17
N VAL A 130 8.85 -3.17 -1.84
CA VAL A 130 7.85 -3.16 -2.93
C VAL A 130 8.26 -4.11 -4.06
N SER A 131 9.53 -4.14 -4.45
CA SER A 131 10.01 -5.03 -5.52
C SER A 131 9.87 -6.54 -5.20
N ARG A 132 9.63 -6.89 -3.95
CA ARG A 132 9.39 -8.29 -3.51
C ARG A 132 7.91 -8.69 -3.55
N ILE A 133 7.00 -7.76 -3.75
CA ILE A 133 5.56 -8.07 -3.83
C ILE A 133 5.32 -8.76 -5.18
N PRO A 134 4.81 -10.01 -5.19
CA PRO A 134 4.49 -10.70 -6.44
C PRO A 134 3.41 -9.96 -7.23
N GLY A 135 3.44 -10.06 -8.56
CA GLY A 135 2.36 -9.58 -9.42
C GLY A 135 1.01 -10.24 -9.09
N LYS A 136 -0.11 -9.66 -9.55
CA LYS A 136 -1.50 -10.06 -9.24
C LYS A 136 -1.79 -11.57 -9.41
N HIS A 137 -1.01 -12.29 -10.21
CA HIS A 137 -1.18 -13.72 -10.47
C HIS A 137 -0.06 -14.59 -9.87
N GLY A 138 0.68 -14.08 -8.85
CA GLY A 138 1.75 -14.83 -8.19
C GLY A 138 3.01 -15.05 -9.04
N GLY A 139 3.08 -14.42 -10.21
CA GLY A 139 4.27 -14.43 -11.08
C GLY A 139 5.37 -13.49 -10.59
N ALA A 140 6.54 -13.57 -11.22
CA ALA A 140 7.59 -12.57 -11.02
C ALA A 140 7.03 -11.17 -11.31
N PRO A 141 7.49 -10.11 -10.61
CA PRO A 141 7.05 -8.75 -10.90
C PRO A 141 7.29 -8.45 -12.37
N SER A 142 6.22 -8.37 -13.16
CA SER A 142 6.34 -7.99 -14.56
C SER A 142 6.64 -6.52 -14.63
N ARG A 143 7.64 -6.14 -15.40
CA ARG A 143 7.91 -4.73 -15.71
C ARG A 143 6.83 -4.27 -16.68
N TYR A 144 5.75 -3.74 -16.18
CA TYR A 144 4.74 -3.05 -16.99
C TYR A 144 5.32 -1.72 -17.47
N ARG A 145 4.86 -1.28 -18.64
CA ARG A 145 5.09 0.09 -19.10
C ARG A 145 3.85 0.90 -18.71
N GLU A 146 4.08 1.98 -18.02
CA GLU A 146 3.06 2.98 -17.79
C GLU A 146 2.95 3.86 -19.04
N ILE A 147 1.74 4.02 -19.53
CA ILE A 147 1.41 4.84 -20.70
C ILE A 147 0.31 5.81 -20.26
N GLU A 148 0.59 7.08 -20.35
CA GLU A 148 -0.40 8.14 -20.14
C GLU A 148 -1.17 8.35 -21.44
N VAL A 149 -2.50 8.25 -21.36
CA VAL A 149 -3.39 8.47 -22.51
C VAL A 149 -4.39 9.55 -22.14
N LEU A 150 -4.36 10.65 -22.90
CA LEU A 150 -5.35 11.71 -22.76
C LEU A 150 -6.64 11.31 -23.49
N ILE A 151 -7.73 11.21 -22.75
CA ILE A 151 -9.05 10.89 -23.31
C ILE A 151 -10.02 12.02 -23.04
N PRO A 152 -10.94 12.37 -23.99
CA PRO A 152 -11.99 13.34 -23.74
C PRO A 152 -12.91 12.87 -22.60
N ASP A 153 -13.36 13.81 -21.77
CA ASP A 153 -14.39 13.53 -20.75
C ASP A 153 -15.78 13.49 -21.40
N GLU A 154 -16.01 12.43 -22.17
CA GLU A 154 -17.24 12.18 -22.90
C GLU A 154 -17.77 10.77 -22.66
N PRO A 155 -19.09 10.58 -22.61
CA PRO A 155 -19.69 9.25 -22.50
C PRO A 155 -19.17 8.29 -23.57
N GLY A 156 -18.62 7.16 -23.16
CA GLY A 156 -18.12 6.09 -24.03
C GLY A 156 -16.66 6.27 -24.50
N ALA A 157 -15.96 7.36 -24.20
CA ALA A 157 -14.56 7.54 -24.62
C ALA A 157 -13.64 6.47 -24.02
N LEU A 158 -13.76 6.17 -22.74
CA LEU A 158 -13.02 5.10 -22.07
C LEU A 158 -13.37 3.71 -22.65
N GLY A 159 -14.65 3.48 -22.99
CA GLY A 159 -15.08 2.22 -23.61
C GLY A 159 -14.46 2.00 -24.99
N ARG A 160 -14.31 3.05 -25.80
CA ARG A 160 -13.61 2.98 -27.09
C ARG A 160 -12.13 2.63 -26.90
N LEU A 161 -11.45 3.29 -25.97
CA LEU A 161 -10.04 2.98 -25.67
C LEU A 161 -9.86 1.50 -25.29
N PHE A 162 -10.72 0.96 -24.42
CA PHE A 162 -10.64 -0.46 -24.04
C PHE A 162 -10.91 -1.41 -25.20
N SER A 163 -11.82 -1.07 -26.08
CA SER A 163 -12.09 -1.88 -27.27
C SER A 163 -10.90 -1.90 -28.21
N GLU A 164 -10.31 -0.74 -28.48
CA GLU A 164 -9.13 -0.62 -29.36
C GLU A 164 -7.91 -1.36 -28.79
N LEU A 165 -7.67 -1.26 -27.46
CA LEU A 165 -6.59 -2.00 -26.80
C LEU A 165 -6.82 -3.51 -26.85
N GLY A 166 -8.06 -3.95 -26.66
CA GLY A 166 -8.45 -5.36 -26.77
C GLY A 166 -8.26 -5.91 -28.19
N GLU A 167 -8.66 -5.15 -29.24
CA GLU A 167 -8.44 -5.50 -30.64
C GLU A 167 -6.94 -5.56 -30.99
N ALA A 168 -6.14 -4.68 -30.39
CA ALA A 168 -4.69 -4.69 -30.54
C ALA A 168 -3.98 -5.81 -29.73
N GLY A 169 -4.73 -6.62 -28.96
CA GLY A 169 -4.19 -7.69 -28.15
C GLY A 169 -3.39 -7.20 -26.93
N VAL A 170 -3.60 -5.96 -26.51
CA VAL A 170 -2.92 -5.37 -25.34
C VAL A 170 -3.71 -5.71 -24.07
N ASN A 171 -3.05 -6.37 -23.12
CA ASN A 171 -3.62 -6.63 -21.80
C ASN A 171 -3.38 -5.43 -20.88
N ILE A 172 -4.45 -4.98 -20.21
CA ILE A 172 -4.39 -3.90 -19.21
C ILE A 172 -4.27 -4.55 -17.84
N GLU A 173 -3.19 -4.28 -17.13
CA GLU A 173 -2.95 -4.83 -15.80
C GLU A 173 -3.45 -3.89 -14.69
N ASP A 174 -3.35 -2.60 -14.91
CA ASP A 174 -3.84 -1.58 -13.98
C ASP A 174 -4.28 -0.32 -14.72
N LEU A 175 -5.18 0.44 -14.10
CA LEU A 175 -5.70 1.68 -14.64
C LEU A 175 -5.83 2.70 -13.51
N VAL A 176 -5.25 3.87 -13.73
CA VAL A 176 -5.44 5.05 -12.88
C VAL A 176 -6.10 6.13 -13.72
N LEU A 177 -7.22 6.67 -13.23
CA LEU A 177 -7.93 7.78 -13.86
C LEU A 177 -7.65 9.06 -13.08
N GLU A 178 -7.06 10.04 -13.74
CA GLU A 178 -6.86 11.36 -13.19
C GLU A 178 -7.65 12.38 -14.01
N HIS A 179 -8.36 13.27 -13.33
CA HIS A 179 -9.01 14.39 -13.99
C HIS A 179 -8.03 15.57 -14.01
N SER A 180 -7.55 15.93 -15.19
CA SER A 180 -6.84 17.20 -15.34
C SER A 180 -7.86 18.33 -15.31
N ALA A 181 -7.65 19.33 -14.46
CA ALA A 181 -8.38 20.59 -14.57
C ALA A 181 -7.99 21.21 -15.91
N GLY A 182 -8.97 21.27 -16.84
CA GLY A 182 -8.84 21.97 -18.11
C GLY A 182 -8.76 23.47 -17.94
#